data_eb4082a75cbfa2c1b1da194d21f399db
#
_entry.id   eb4082a75cbfa2c1b1da194d21f399db
#
_cell.length_a   1.000
_cell.length_b   1.000
_cell.length_c   1.000
_cell.angle_alpha   90.00
_cell.angle_beta   90.00
_cell.angle_gamma   90.00
#
_symmetry.space_group_name_H-M   'P 1'
#
loop_
_entity.id
_entity.type
_entity.pdbx_description
1 polymer ?
#
loop_
_entity_poly.entity_id
_entity_poly.type
_entity_poly.pdbx_seq_one_letter_code
_entity_poly.pdbx_strand_id
1 'polypeptide(L)'
;MRTVSWWSGLLLAGVVSVSVTLGAQPAQFSFDYPAIADRLAQQLHLQPGEKVLIVAMPGLFEDLVPHLRHAVMKAGGVDLGVIDVLREPVPAGFDLALLQRSAAASRTAYKAMLREVDVAIMMPGAVPAHPVYAAMQDWLREGKGRTVHFHWVENGSPYPLPGQPLPLRHVIDATYQRALLGTDYAALGVMTRRAEAAMRSGVVRVTTPLGTNLQFRIGTRPVNRQDGDASAARTNAGVILIDREVELPAGVVRVAPLSDTVEGTIAFPPSQWDGKPVEALKLRFEHGQAVGVTATSGQAAAEAEMARVPVTGRHFREFALGLNPLLEVPERAPWIPYYGYGAGVVRLSLGDDTELGGTTGGGYVRWNFFTDATVTFGDEVWVRDGKMVVK
;
A
#
# COMPACT_ATOMS: atom_id res chain seq x y z
N MET A 1 -47.25 60.56 65.46
CA MET A 1 -45.82 60.66 65.20
C MET A 1 -45.22 59.25 65.27
N ARG A 2 -44.94 58.63 64.18
CA ARG A 2 -44.49 57.22 64.10
C ARG A 2 -43.08 57.18 63.46
N THR A 3 -42.12 56.67 64.20
CA THR A 3 -40.74 56.43 63.80
C THR A 3 -40.67 55.14 63.02
N VAL A 4 -40.05 55.21 61.82
CA VAL A 4 -39.79 54.07 60.98
C VAL A 4 -38.30 53.71 61.15
N SER A 5 -38.00 52.49 61.58
CA SER A 5 -36.63 51.91 61.65
C SER A 5 -36.29 51.22 60.39
N TRP A 6 -35.12 51.51 59.84
CA TRP A 6 -34.53 50.85 58.66
C TRP A 6 -33.59 49.74 59.12
N TRP A 7 -33.87 48.53 58.67
CA TRP A 7 -32.93 47.38 58.77
C TRP A 7 -32.12 47.26 57.51
N SER A 8 -30.82 47.38 57.62
CA SER A 8 -29.86 47.11 56.50
C SER A 8 -29.44 45.67 56.54
N GLY A 9 -29.89 44.89 55.55
CA GLY A 9 -29.43 43.53 55.36
C GLY A 9 -28.20 43.52 54.45
N LEU A 10 -27.04 43.02 54.94
CA LEU A 10 -25.86 42.72 54.14
C LEU A 10 -26.09 41.42 53.42
N LEU A 11 -26.12 41.48 52.08
CA LEU A 11 -26.03 40.33 51.20
C LEU A 11 -24.53 40.04 50.93
N LEU A 12 -24.01 38.96 51.51
CA LEU A 12 -22.72 38.41 51.10
C LEU A 12 -22.90 37.63 49.77
N ALA A 13 -22.39 38.18 48.66
CA ALA A 13 -22.28 37.48 47.40
C ALA A 13 -21.05 36.58 47.44
N GLY A 14 -21.25 35.26 47.58
CA GLY A 14 -20.19 34.29 47.45
C GLY A 14 -19.79 34.13 45.96
N VAL A 15 -18.59 34.56 45.63
CA VAL A 15 -18.00 34.31 44.29
C VAL A 15 -17.51 32.84 44.24
N VAL A 16 -18.27 31.99 43.56
CA VAL A 16 -17.83 30.65 43.25
C VAL A 16 -16.89 30.74 42.05
N SER A 17 -15.59 30.66 42.30
CA SER A 17 -14.58 30.55 41.25
C SER A 17 -14.60 29.13 40.66
N VAL A 18 -15.24 28.95 39.51
CA VAL A 18 -15.13 27.71 38.72
C VAL A 18 -13.78 27.72 38.02
N SER A 19 -12.82 26.95 38.56
CA SER A 19 -11.56 26.69 37.88
C SER A 19 -11.83 25.73 36.72
N VAL A 20 -11.93 26.27 35.48
CA VAL A 20 -11.93 25.49 34.26
C VAL A 20 -10.50 25.00 34.08
N THR A 21 -10.23 23.73 34.41
CA THR A 21 -9.03 23.04 33.96
C THR A 21 -9.12 22.94 32.46
N LEU A 22 -8.37 23.80 31.76
CA LEU A 22 -8.06 23.60 30.33
C LEU A 22 -7.35 22.25 30.23
N GLY A 23 -8.12 21.23 29.85
CA GLY A 23 -7.51 19.94 29.45
C GLY A 23 -6.52 20.23 28.32
N ALA A 24 -5.30 19.74 28.45
CA ALA A 24 -4.31 19.82 27.40
C ALA A 24 -4.93 19.30 26.11
N GLN A 25 -5.03 20.13 25.07
CA GLN A 25 -5.45 19.66 23.76
C GLN A 25 -4.50 18.52 23.37
N PRO A 26 -5.02 17.39 22.84
CA PRO A 26 -4.16 16.35 22.33
C PRO A 26 -3.20 16.97 21.32
N ALA A 27 -1.91 16.66 21.46
CA ALA A 27 -0.88 17.20 20.59
C ALA A 27 -1.30 16.94 19.12
N GLN A 28 -1.40 18.02 18.36
CA GLN A 28 -1.77 17.92 16.94
C GLN A 28 -0.67 17.12 16.24
N PHE A 29 -1.05 16.08 15.48
CA PHE A 29 -0.10 15.30 14.71
C PHE A 29 0.68 16.22 13.76
N SER A 30 1.99 16.02 13.71
CA SER A 30 2.89 16.67 12.75
C SER A 30 3.85 15.62 12.17
N PHE A 31 4.22 15.80 10.92
CA PHE A 31 5.24 14.96 10.29
C PHE A 31 6.64 15.31 10.82
N ASP A 32 7.42 14.27 11.09
CA ASP A 32 8.87 14.40 11.34
C ASP A 32 9.61 14.28 9.99
N TYR A 33 9.58 15.34 9.18
CA TYR A 33 10.18 15.35 7.86
C TYR A 33 11.68 15.03 7.85
N PRO A 34 12.50 15.53 8.79
CA PRO A 34 13.91 15.12 8.89
C PRO A 34 14.07 13.61 9.08
N ALA A 35 13.33 13.02 10.03
CA ALA A 35 13.42 11.59 10.28
C ALA A 35 12.91 10.74 9.11
N ILE A 36 11.82 11.17 8.45
CA ILE A 36 11.30 10.52 7.24
C ILE A 36 12.37 10.54 6.13
N ALA A 37 12.98 11.69 5.88
CA ALA A 37 14.02 11.83 4.85
C ALA A 37 15.25 10.96 5.14
N ASP A 38 15.76 10.99 6.37
CA ASP A 38 16.88 10.14 6.79
C ASP A 38 16.53 8.65 6.65
N ARG A 39 15.28 8.24 6.99
CA ARG A 39 14.83 6.86 6.81
C ARG A 39 14.76 6.45 5.34
N LEU A 40 14.22 7.26 4.46
CA LEU A 40 14.15 6.97 3.02
C LEU A 40 15.57 6.83 2.45
N ALA A 41 16.47 7.75 2.75
CA ALA A 41 17.87 7.68 2.31
C ALA A 41 18.61 6.45 2.89
N GLN A 42 18.33 6.08 4.15
CA GLN A 42 18.89 4.88 4.77
C GLN A 42 18.50 3.61 4.01
N GLN A 43 17.23 3.47 3.63
CA GLN A 43 16.75 2.27 2.92
C GLN A 43 17.28 2.17 1.49
N LEU A 44 17.70 3.27 0.89
CA LEU A 44 18.35 3.28 -0.42
C LEU A 44 19.77 2.68 -0.41
N HIS A 45 20.46 2.69 0.75
CA HIS A 45 21.85 2.25 0.84
C HIS A 45 22.72 2.81 -0.30
N LEU A 46 22.64 4.14 -0.50
CA LEU A 46 23.30 4.82 -1.60
C LEU A 46 24.79 4.55 -1.63
N GLN A 47 25.31 4.27 -2.82
CA GLN A 47 26.75 4.25 -3.07
C GLN A 47 27.22 5.65 -3.41
N PRO A 48 28.46 6.03 -3.07
CA PRO A 48 29.01 7.33 -3.42
C PRO A 48 28.88 7.61 -4.92
N GLY A 49 28.29 8.76 -5.26
CA GLY A 49 28.11 9.20 -6.65
C GLY A 49 26.84 8.67 -7.36
N GLU A 50 26.02 7.83 -6.73
CA GLU A 50 24.75 7.46 -7.33
C GLU A 50 23.84 8.68 -7.53
N LYS A 51 23.27 8.79 -8.71
CA LYS A 51 22.44 9.92 -9.15
C LYS A 51 20.98 9.66 -8.77
N VAL A 52 20.45 10.52 -7.92
CA VAL A 52 19.10 10.39 -7.33
C VAL A 52 18.18 11.47 -7.87
N LEU A 53 17.06 11.05 -8.44
CA LEU A 53 15.97 11.90 -8.91
C LEU A 53 14.77 11.78 -7.98
N ILE A 54 14.15 12.90 -7.64
CA ILE A 54 12.89 12.94 -6.89
C ILE A 54 11.76 13.24 -7.88
N VAL A 55 10.66 12.49 -7.79
CA VAL A 55 9.42 12.75 -8.53
C VAL A 55 8.34 13.12 -7.53
N ALA A 56 7.85 14.34 -7.57
CA ALA A 56 6.93 14.89 -6.57
C ALA A 56 5.65 15.43 -7.21
N MET A 57 4.59 15.51 -6.44
CA MET A 57 3.36 16.21 -6.79
C MET A 57 3.29 17.52 -6.00
N PRO A 58 3.20 18.68 -6.66
CA PRO A 58 3.06 19.97 -5.99
C PRO A 58 1.91 20.00 -4.98
N GLY A 59 2.16 20.57 -3.81
CA GLY A 59 1.21 20.62 -2.70
C GLY A 59 1.15 19.38 -1.82
N LEU A 60 1.91 18.32 -2.13
CA LEU A 60 2.00 17.11 -1.31
C LEU A 60 3.43 16.91 -0.80
N PHE A 61 3.59 16.86 0.52
CA PHE A 61 4.88 16.63 1.18
C PHE A 61 5.99 17.63 0.73
N GLU A 62 5.62 18.85 0.39
CA GLU A 62 6.59 19.87 -0.07
C GLU A 62 7.69 20.12 0.96
N ASP A 63 7.33 20.18 2.25
CA ASP A 63 8.29 20.38 3.34
C ASP A 63 9.27 19.19 3.52
N LEU A 64 8.93 17.99 3.01
CA LEU A 64 9.85 16.85 3.02
C LEU A 64 10.97 17.00 1.99
N VAL A 65 10.70 17.63 0.84
CA VAL A 65 11.63 17.69 -0.29
C VAL A 65 13.00 18.26 0.08
N PRO A 66 13.13 19.41 0.76
CA PRO A 66 14.43 19.93 1.15
C PRO A 66 15.23 18.97 2.06
N HIS A 67 14.55 18.33 3.00
CA HIS A 67 15.17 17.37 3.90
C HIS A 67 15.64 16.11 3.15
N LEU A 68 14.84 15.63 2.18
CA LEU A 68 15.18 14.46 1.39
C LEU A 68 16.40 14.71 0.48
N ARG A 69 16.46 15.87 -0.18
CA ARG A 69 17.64 16.30 -0.98
C ARG A 69 18.91 16.38 -0.11
N HIS A 70 18.77 16.95 1.10
CA HIS A 70 19.87 16.98 2.06
C HIS A 70 20.31 15.57 2.50
N ALA A 71 19.34 14.67 2.80
CA ALA A 71 19.63 13.30 3.21
C ALA A 71 20.34 12.50 2.09
N VAL A 72 19.95 12.69 0.83
CA VAL A 72 20.61 12.11 -0.34
C VAL A 72 22.07 12.53 -0.42
N MET A 73 22.34 13.84 -0.33
CA MET A 73 23.71 14.38 -0.37
C MET A 73 24.56 13.91 0.84
N LYS A 74 23.95 13.88 2.03
CA LYS A 74 24.58 13.37 3.26
C LYS A 74 24.96 11.89 3.15
N ALA A 75 24.18 11.11 2.41
CA ALA A 75 24.46 9.69 2.13
C ALA A 75 25.48 9.48 1.00
N GLY A 76 26.02 10.54 0.41
CA GLY A 76 27.01 10.48 -0.68
C GLY A 76 26.40 10.39 -2.09
N GLY A 77 25.10 10.50 -2.24
CA GLY A 77 24.41 10.54 -3.53
C GLY A 77 24.56 11.91 -4.23
N VAL A 78 24.35 11.92 -5.53
CA VAL A 78 24.24 13.12 -6.36
C VAL A 78 22.78 13.50 -6.50
N ASP A 79 22.39 14.61 -5.94
CA ASP A 79 21.04 15.15 -6.06
C ASP A 79 20.80 15.74 -7.45
N LEU A 80 19.96 15.10 -8.25
CA LEU A 80 19.54 15.58 -9.58
C LEU A 80 18.34 16.53 -9.51
N GLY A 81 17.83 16.83 -8.32
CA GLY A 81 16.67 17.69 -8.14
C GLY A 81 15.33 16.97 -8.20
N VAL A 82 14.29 17.74 -8.52
CA VAL A 82 12.90 17.30 -8.48
C VAL A 82 12.24 17.48 -9.82
N ILE A 83 11.46 16.49 -10.24
CA ILE A 83 10.47 16.63 -11.31
C ILE A 83 9.09 16.67 -10.68
N ASP A 84 8.37 17.75 -10.95
CA ASP A 84 6.98 17.88 -10.55
C ASP A 84 6.05 17.22 -11.57
N VAL A 85 5.06 16.48 -11.09
CA VAL A 85 3.98 15.94 -11.91
C VAL A 85 2.74 16.81 -11.79
N LEU A 86 1.97 16.90 -12.86
CA LEU A 86 0.72 17.68 -12.85
C LEU A 86 -0.30 17.02 -11.93
N ARG A 87 -0.92 17.84 -11.08
CA ARG A 87 -2.04 17.43 -10.24
C ARG A 87 -3.34 17.48 -11.05
N GLU A 88 -4.17 16.48 -10.90
CA GLU A 88 -5.55 16.53 -11.40
C GLU A 88 -6.51 17.06 -10.31
N PRO A 89 -7.55 17.81 -10.67
CA PRO A 89 -7.92 18.19 -12.04
C PRO A 89 -6.95 19.20 -12.65
N VAL A 90 -6.73 19.07 -13.96
CA VAL A 90 -5.94 20.03 -14.74
C VAL A 90 -6.61 21.41 -14.66
N PRO A 91 -5.84 22.51 -14.51
CA PRO A 91 -6.40 23.84 -14.41
C PRO A 91 -7.35 24.19 -15.57
N ALA A 92 -8.39 24.95 -15.25
CA ALA A 92 -9.33 25.41 -16.28
C ALA A 92 -8.58 26.19 -17.40
N GLY A 93 -8.90 25.87 -18.65
CA GLY A 93 -8.24 26.46 -19.80
C GLY A 93 -7.04 25.68 -20.35
N PHE A 94 -6.64 24.59 -19.68
CA PHE A 94 -5.63 23.69 -20.24
C PHE A 94 -6.18 22.88 -21.42
N ASP A 95 -5.44 22.81 -22.52
CA ASP A 95 -5.81 21.99 -23.67
C ASP A 95 -5.48 20.50 -23.40
N LEU A 96 -6.50 19.72 -23.02
CA LEU A 96 -6.35 18.29 -22.77
C LEU A 96 -5.89 17.52 -24.01
N ALA A 97 -6.30 17.96 -25.23
CA ALA A 97 -5.86 17.32 -26.46
C ALA A 97 -4.36 17.55 -26.71
N LEU A 98 -3.84 18.71 -26.30
CA LEU A 98 -2.39 18.99 -26.34
C LEU A 98 -1.64 18.09 -25.37
N LEU A 99 -2.13 17.93 -24.14
CA LEU A 99 -1.54 17.02 -23.14
C LEU A 99 -1.49 15.59 -23.67
N GLN A 100 -2.59 15.09 -24.23
CA GLN A 100 -2.62 13.73 -24.79
C GLN A 100 -1.65 13.56 -25.96
N ARG A 101 -1.55 14.55 -26.86
CA ARG A 101 -0.59 14.51 -27.98
C ARG A 101 0.86 14.52 -27.50
N SER A 102 1.15 15.25 -26.44
CA SER A 102 2.51 15.36 -25.89
C SER A 102 2.91 14.16 -25.00
N ALA A 103 1.96 13.36 -24.51
CA ALA A 103 2.24 12.30 -23.55
C ALA A 103 3.26 11.27 -24.04
N ALA A 104 3.13 10.77 -25.28
CA ALA A 104 4.06 9.82 -25.86
C ALA A 104 5.46 10.43 -26.07
N ALA A 105 5.53 11.66 -26.55
CA ALA A 105 6.79 12.39 -26.70
C ALA A 105 7.44 12.65 -25.34
N SER A 106 6.66 13.04 -24.34
CA SER A 106 7.13 13.23 -22.96
C SER A 106 7.69 11.95 -22.36
N ARG A 107 7.00 10.80 -22.54
CA ARG A 107 7.49 9.50 -22.09
C ARG A 107 8.85 9.15 -22.71
N THR A 108 9.03 9.41 -24.01
CA THR A 108 10.30 9.19 -24.71
C THR A 108 11.42 10.09 -24.17
N ALA A 109 11.14 11.36 -23.93
CA ALA A 109 12.09 12.31 -23.37
C ALA A 109 12.49 11.94 -21.93
N TYR A 110 11.53 11.57 -21.08
CA TYR A 110 11.82 11.09 -19.73
C TYR A 110 12.62 9.78 -19.75
N LYS A 111 12.31 8.86 -20.65
CA LYS A 111 13.11 7.62 -20.81
C LYS A 111 14.57 7.91 -21.20
N ALA A 112 14.81 8.89 -22.05
CA ALA A 112 16.18 9.33 -22.39
C ALA A 112 16.91 9.93 -21.18
N MET A 113 16.23 10.79 -20.42
CA MET A 113 16.78 11.42 -19.21
C MET A 113 17.09 10.37 -18.11
N LEU A 114 16.21 9.38 -17.92
CA LEU A 114 16.38 8.34 -16.90
C LEU A 114 17.59 7.43 -17.14
N ARG A 115 18.22 7.47 -18.32
CA ARG A 115 19.50 6.77 -18.56
C ARG A 115 20.64 7.28 -17.67
N GLU A 116 20.53 8.52 -17.21
CA GLU A 116 21.51 9.16 -16.35
C GLU A 116 21.12 9.10 -14.86
N VAL A 117 20.08 8.35 -14.52
CA VAL A 117 19.56 8.19 -13.15
C VAL A 117 19.87 6.79 -12.64
N ASP A 118 20.35 6.67 -11.41
CA ASP A 118 20.56 5.37 -10.75
C ASP A 118 19.38 5.02 -9.84
N VAL A 119 18.81 6.04 -9.20
CA VAL A 119 17.73 5.90 -8.21
C VAL A 119 16.67 6.96 -8.44
N ALA A 120 15.41 6.57 -8.36
CA ALA A 120 14.32 7.53 -8.28
C ALA A 120 13.49 7.34 -7.02
N ILE A 121 13.10 8.46 -6.39
CA ILE A 121 12.20 8.49 -5.23
C ILE A 121 10.85 9.00 -5.71
N MET A 122 9.85 8.13 -5.67
CA MET A 122 8.47 8.44 -6.03
C MET A 122 7.73 8.94 -4.80
N MET A 123 7.46 10.23 -4.76
CA MET A 123 6.73 10.87 -3.66
C MET A 123 5.23 10.59 -3.74
N PRO A 124 4.47 10.81 -2.64
CA PRO A 124 3.02 10.64 -2.64
C PRO A 124 2.33 11.39 -3.78
N GLY A 125 1.34 10.75 -4.39
CA GLY A 125 0.57 11.31 -5.51
C GLY A 125 1.14 11.02 -6.90
N ALA A 126 2.39 10.58 -7.04
CA ALA A 126 2.89 10.08 -8.31
C ALA A 126 2.20 8.76 -8.67
N VAL A 127 1.62 8.67 -9.87
CA VAL A 127 0.82 7.52 -10.32
C VAL A 127 1.22 7.09 -11.74
N PRO A 128 0.93 5.82 -12.15
CA PRO A 128 1.33 5.28 -13.44
C PRO A 128 0.84 6.06 -14.67
N ALA A 129 -0.21 6.86 -14.54
CA ALA A 129 -0.72 7.72 -15.60
C ALA A 129 0.24 8.88 -15.97
N HIS A 130 1.14 9.27 -15.09
CA HIS A 130 2.10 10.34 -15.36
C HIS A 130 3.19 9.84 -16.32
N PRO A 131 3.54 10.62 -17.37
CA PRO A 131 4.54 10.20 -18.37
C PRO A 131 5.91 9.83 -17.79
N VAL A 132 6.37 10.53 -16.74
CA VAL A 132 7.62 10.21 -16.05
C VAL A 132 7.53 8.88 -15.34
N TYR A 133 6.40 8.56 -14.70
CA TYR A 133 6.19 7.26 -14.06
C TYR A 133 6.17 6.12 -15.11
N ALA A 134 5.43 6.30 -16.20
CA ALA A 134 5.39 5.34 -17.29
C ALA A 134 6.79 5.09 -17.92
N ALA A 135 7.59 6.16 -18.09
CA ALA A 135 8.96 6.05 -18.55
C ALA A 135 9.87 5.30 -17.56
N MET A 136 9.64 5.53 -16.27
CA MET A 136 10.36 4.84 -15.20
C MET A 136 10.05 3.34 -15.19
N GLN A 137 8.80 2.94 -15.38
CA GLN A 137 8.42 1.53 -15.52
C GLN A 137 9.17 0.85 -16.69
N ASP A 138 9.34 1.55 -17.83
CA ASP A 138 10.13 1.04 -18.96
C ASP A 138 11.62 0.88 -18.58
N TRP A 139 12.18 1.87 -17.90
CA TRP A 139 13.56 1.87 -17.44
C TRP A 139 13.85 0.70 -16.47
N LEU A 140 12.94 0.43 -15.53
CA LEU A 140 13.05 -0.69 -14.60
C LEU A 140 12.90 -2.06 -15.31
N ARG A 141 12.00 -2.16 -16.31
CA ARG A 141 11.85 -3.38 -17.13
C ARG A 141 13.11 -3.70 -17.93
N GLU A 142 13.90 -2.69 -18.30
CA GLU A 142 15.20 -2.88 -18.93
C GLU A 142 16.29 -3.36 -17.95
N GLY A 143 15.93 -3.62 -16.70
CA GLY A 143 16.87 -4.05 -15.66
C GLY A 143 17.77 -2.92 -15.17
N LYS A 144 17.40 -1.66 -15.38
CA LYS A 144 18.17 -0.48 -15.02
C LYS A 144 17.56 0.21 -13.81
N GLY A 145 18.42 0.84 -13.01
CA GLY A 145 18.04 1.62 -11.86
C GLY A 145 17.16 0.92 -10.83
N ARG A 146 16.68 1.69 -9.90
CA ARG A 146 15.75 1.28 -8.85
C ARG A 146 14.93 2.44 -8.33
N THR A 147 13.80 2.13 -7.71
CA THR A 147 12.92 3.16 -7.13
C THR A 147 12.57 2.84 -5.68
N VAL A 148 12.40 3.90 -4.89
CA VAL A 148 11.61 3.87 -3.67
C VAL A 148 10.27 4.52 -3.97
N HIS A 149 9.20 3.76 -3.74
CA HIS A 149 7.84 4.28 -3.76
C HIS A 149 7.44 4.65 -2.34
N PHE A 150 7.59 5.91 -2.01
CA PHE A 150 7.08 6.49 -0.77
C PHE A 150 5.61 6.79 -0.96
N HIS A 151 4.78 5.77 -0.79
CA HIS A 151 3.34 5.89 -0.96
C HIS A 151 2.67 6.40 0.32
N TRP A 152 1.53 7.05 0.13
CA TRP A 152 0.72 7.57 1.23
C TRP A 152 -0.78 7.47 0.85
N VAL A 153 -1.65 8.18 1.58
CA VAL A 153 -3.10 8.14 1.36
C VAL A 153 -3.46 8.52 -0.08
N GLU A 154 -2.73 9.42 -0.68
CA GLU A 154 -2.91 9.92 -2.05
C GLU A 154 -2.71 8.84 -3.13
N ASN A 155 -2.06 7.74 -2.80
CA ASN A 155 -1.84 6.61 -3.69
C ASN A 155 -2.92 5.51 -3.58
N GLY A 156 -4.03 5.77 -2.86
CA GLY A 156 -5.20 4.89 -2.84
C GLY A 156 -5.25 3.89 -1.68
N SER A 157 -4.44 4.06 -0.64
CA SER A 157 -4.60 3.37 0.64
C SER A 157 -4.98 4.39 1.72
N PRO A 158 -5.63 4.06 2.82
CA PRO A 158 -6.05 2.76 3.35
C PRO A 158 -7.37 2.24 2.79
N TYR A 159 -7.81 1.06 3.28
CA TYR A 159 -9.09 0.47 2.88
C TYR A 159 -10.03 0.32 4.08
N PRO A 160 -11.33 0.64 3.93
CA PRO A 160 -12.31 0.38 4.97
C PRO A 160 -12.63 -1.12 5.04
N LEU A 161 -12.98 -1.60 6.22
CA LEU A 161 -13.67 -2.88 6.36
C LEU A 161 -15.19 -2.68 6.09
N PRO A 162 -15.90 -3.73 5.68
CA PRO A 162 -17.34 -3.65 5.44
C PRO A 162 -18.08 -3.03 6.63
N GLY A 163 -18.86 -1.98 6.37
CA GLY A 163 -19.63 -1.26 7.39
C GLY A 163 -18.83 -0.39 8.36
N GLN A 164 -17.51 -0.27 8.18
CA GLN A 164 -16.66 0.59 9.01
C GLN A 164 -16.17 1.80 8.22
N PRO A 165 -16.22 3.02 8.80
CA PRO A 165 -15.61 4.19 8.18
C PRO A 165 -14.08 4.12 8.27
N LEU A 166 -13.39 4.82 7.37
CA LEU A 166 -11.97 5.08 7.55
C LEU A 166 -11.74 6.02 8.75
N PRO A 167 -10.62 5.88 9.46
CA PRO A 167 -10.27 6.81 10.53
C PRO A 167 -9.96 8.21 9.98
N LEU A 168 -9.90 9.17 10.88
CA LEU A 168 -9.50 10.53 10.53
C LEU A 168 -8.08 10.54 9.97
N ARG A 169 -7.82 11.48 9.05
CA ARG A 169 -6.53 11.58 8.33
C ARG A 169 -5.31 11.54 9.25
N HIS A 170 -5.30 12.27 10.33
CA HIS A 170 -4.16 12.31 11.25
C HIS A 170 -3.87 10.96 11.93
N VAL A 171 -4.88 10.09 12.09
CA VAL A 171 -4.69 8.72 12.64
C VAL A 171 -3.98 7.86 11.61
N ILE A 172 -4.34 7.99 10.34
CA ILE A 172 -3.68 7.30 9.23
C ILE A 172 -2.23 7.77 9.11
N ASP A 173 -2.02 9.09 9.08
CA ASP A 173 -0.71 9.72 8.98
C ASP A 173 0.21 9.29 10.13
N ALA A 174 -0.29 9.29 11.36
CA ALA A 174 0.46 8.82 12.53
C ALA A 174 0.80 7.33 12.44
N THR A 175 -0.11 6.50 11.94
CA THR A 175 0.12 5.06 11.76
C THR A 175 1.20 4.80 10.71
N TYR A 176 1.12 5.49 9.56
CA TYR A 176 2.09 5.30 8.49
C TYR A 176 3.47 5.83 8.86
N GLN A 177 3.55 7.01 9.49
CA GLN A 177 4.83 7.54 9.98
C GLN A 177 5.45 6.60 11.02
N ARG A 178 4.65 6.10 11.99
CA ARG A 178 5.15 5.12 12.97
C ARG A 178 5.66 3.85 12.30
N ALA A 179 4.95 3.33 11.30
CA ALA A 179 5.38 2.16 10.55
C ALA A 179 6.66 2.43 9.76
N LEU A 180 6.75 3.55 9.05
CA LEU A 180 7.94 3.94 8.31
C LEU A 180 9.18 4.06 9.20
N LEU A 181 9.06 4.75 10.34
CA LEU A 181 10.18 5.07 11.20
C LEU A 181 10.52 3.94 12.19
N GLY A 182 9.51 3.21 12.66
CA GLY A 182 9.65 2.23 13.74
C GLY A 182 9.83 0.78 13.28
N THR A 183 9.65 0.47 12.00
CA THR A 183 9.86 -0.89 11.50
C THR A 183 11.32 -1.31 11.63
N ASP A 184 11.55 -2.48 12.23
CA ASP A 184 12.84 -3.18 12.16
C ASP A 184 12.95 -3.86 10.79
N TYR A 185 13.56 -3.16 9.84
CA TYR A 185 13.70 -3.64 8.46
C TYR A 185 14.62 -4.86 8.34
N ALA A 186 15.57 -5.02 9.26
CA ALA A 186 16.44 -6.20 9.28
C ALA A 186 15.64 -7.45 9.67
N ALA A 187 14.87 -7.37 10.75
CA ALA A 187 13.96 -8.43 11.18
C ALA A 187 12.89 -8.73 10.13
N LEU A 188 12.32 -7.68 9.48
CA LEU A 188 11.36 -7.83 8.40
C LEU A 188 11.97 -8.56 7.20
N GLY A 189 13.21 -8.24 6.82
CA GLY A 189 13.94 -8.95 5.77
C GLY A 189 14.20 -10.43 6.09
N VAL A 190 14.44 -10.77 7.35
CA VAL A 190 14.54 -12.18 7.80
C VAL A 190 13.17 -12.87 7.65
N MET A 191 12.10 -12.23 8.11
CA MET A 191 10.75 -12.77 8.07
C MET A 191 10.25 -13.00 6.65
N THR A 192 10.50 -12.06 5.72
CA THR A 192 10.10 -12.22 4.30
C THR A 192 10.83 -13.37 3.61
N ARG A 193 12.13 -13.56 3.90
CA ARG A 193 12.89 -14.72 3.38
C ARG A 193 12.38 -16.04 3.95
N ARG A 194 12.07 -16.08 5.26
CA ARG A 194 11.48 -17.26 5.91
C ARG A 194 10.12 -17.61 5.30
N ALA A 195 9.26 -16.61 5.05
CA ALA A 195 7.96 -16.80 4.41
C ALA A 195 8.12 -17.36 2.99
N GLU A 196 9.03 -16.82 2.19
CA GLU A 196 9.34 -17.35 0.85
C GLU A 196 9.79 -18.82 0.93
N ALA A 197 10.72 -19.16 1.80
CA ALA A 197 11.23 -20.52 1.96
C ALA A 197 10.11 -21.49 2.37
N ALA A 198 9.23 -21.08 3.30
CA ALA A 198 8.10 -21.88 3.75
C ALA A 198 7.05 -22.09 2.64
N MET A 199 6.72 -21.05 1.86
CA MET A 199 5.82 -21.19 0.70
C MET A 199 6.36 -22.15 -0.36
N ARG A 200 7.69 -22.20 -0.56
CA ARG A 200 8.33 -23.10 -1.54
C ARG A 200 8.31 -24.56 -1.09
N SER A 201 8.26 -24.84 0.21
CA SER A 201 8.34 -26.18 0.77
C SER A 201 7.10 -27.02 0.58
N GLY A 202 5.92 -26.42 0.27
CA GLY A 202 4.68 -27.15 0.24
C GLY A 202 3.53 -26.47 -0.50
N VAL A 203 2.33 -26.88 -0.11
CA VAL A 203 1.09 -26.25 -0.56
C VAL A 203 0.81 -25.05 0.33
N VAL A 204 0.48 -23.92 -0.27
CA VAL A 204 -0.12 -22.79 0.46
C VAL A 204 -1.61 -23.01 0.52
N ARG A 205 -2.19 -22.94 1.71
CA ARG A 205 -3.64 -23.02 1.91
C ARG A 205 -4.15 -21.82 2.68
N VAL A 206 -5.27 -21.27 2.19
CA VAL A 206 -5.96 -20.14 2.81
C VAL A 206 -7.39 -20.55 3.10
N THR A 207 -7.81 -20.37 4.35
CA THR A 207 -9.21 -20.59 4.77
C THR A 207 -9.73 -19.36 5.51
N THR A 208 -11.06 -19.12 5.43
CA THR A 208 -11.74 -18.08 6.22
C THR A 208 -13.04 -18.59 6.79
N PRO A 209 -13.58 -17.97 7.86
CA PRO A 209 -14.89 -18.32 8.41
C PRO A 209 -16.04 -18.20 7.39
N LEU A 210 -15.92 -17.28 6.41
CA LEU A 210 -16.90 -17.09 5.33
C LEU A 210 -16.93 -18.25 4.32
N GLY A 211 -15.95 -19.17 4.38
CA GLY A 211 -15.89 -20.36 3.56
C GLY A 211 -14.88 -20.31 2.41
N THR A 212 -13.92 -19.38 2.44
CA THR A 212 -12.72 -19.52 1.60
C THR A 212 -12.01 -20.81 1.97
N ASN A 213 -11.65 -21.59 0.96
CA ASN A 213 -10.79 -22.76 1.06
C ASN A 213 -10.04 -22.89 -0.27
N LEU A 214 -8.95 -22.19 -0.36
CA LEU A 214 -8.12 -22.08 -1.55
C LEU A 214 -6.76 -22.72 -1.27
N GLN A 215 -6.22 -23.42 -2.26
CA GLN A 215 -4.86 -23.96 -2.19
C GLN A 215 -4.12 -23.76 -3.50
N PHE A 216 -2.80 -23.68 -3.40
CA PHE A 216 -1.91 -23.54 -4.56
C PHE A 216 -0.46 -23.87 -4.21
N ARG A 217 0.39 -23.95 -5.23
CA ARG A 217 1.84 -24.04 -5.13
C ARG A 217 2.50 -22.88 -5.84
N ILE A 218 3.67 -22.47 -5.35
CA ILE A 218 4.43 -21.41 -5.99
C ILE A 218 5.61 -21.93 -6.83
N GLY A 219 6.08 -23.15 -6.57
CA GLY A 219 7.21 -23.73 -7.30
C GLY A 219 8.42 -22.81 -7.34
N THR A 220 8.90 -22.51 -8.55
CA THR A 220 10.01 -21.58 -8.81
C THR A 220 9.57 -20.16 -9.13
N ARG A 221 8.29 -19.83 -8.98
CA ARG A 221 7.79 -18.46 -9.22
C ARG A 221 8.57 -17.42 -8.43
N PRO A 222 8.84 -16.24 -8.98
CA PRO A 222 9.42 -15.14 -8.23
C PRO A 222 8.53 -14.76 -7.04
N VAL A 223 9.14 -14.50 -5.91
CA VAL A 223 8.46 -13.94 -4.72
C VAL A 223 8.98 -12.53 -4.51
N ASN A 224 8.12 -11.56 -4.70
CA ASN A 224 8.44 -10.19 -4.35
C ASN A 224 8.38 -10.01 -2.84
N ARG A 225 9.48 -9.53 -2.26
CA ARG A 225 9.62 -9.22 -0.84
C ARG A 225 9.71 -7.72 -0.67
N GLN A 226 8.65 -7.10 -0.21
CA GLN A 226 8.66 -5.69 0.19
C GLN A 226 9.18 -5.61 1.64
N ASP A 227 10.46 -5.72 1.80
CA ASP A 227 11.18 -5.71 3.07
C ASP A 227 11.84 -4.36 3.40
N GLY A 228 11.73 -3.38 2.49
CA GLY A 228 12.24 -2.03 2.63
C GLY A 228 13.71 -1.87 2.22
N ASP A 229 14.43 -2.93 1.88
CA ASP A 229 15.80 -2.83 1.35
C ASP A 229 15.77 -2.44 -0.13
N ALA A 230 16.09 -1.18 -0.42
CA ALA A 230 16.20 -0.62 -1.77
C ALA A 230 17.66 -0.48 -2.23
N SER A 231 18.58 -1.26 -1.68
CA SER A 231 19.97 -1.27 -2.12
C SER A 231 20.12 -1.75 -3.58
N ALA A 232 21.17 -1.30 -4.25
CA ALA A 232 21.52 -1.77 -5.58
C ALA A 232 21.74 -3.30 -5.61
N ALA A 233 22.35 -3.86 -4.57
CA ALA A 233 22.61 -5.31 -4.46
C ALA A 233 21.28 -6.08 -4.42
N ARG A 234 20.31 -5.63 -3.61
CA ARG A 234 19.00 -6.26 -3.47
C ARG A 234 18.20 -6.18 -4.77
N THR A 235 18.13 -5.01 -5.39
CA THR A 235 17.33 -4.79 -6.60
C THR A 235 17.94 -5.45 -7.84
N ASN A 236 19.27 -5.53 -7.94
CA ASN A 236 19.95 -6.21 -9.05
C ASN A 236 19.86 -7.75 -8.95
N ALA A 237 19.64 -8.30 -7.76
CA ALA A 237 19.33 -9.71 -7.58
C ALA A 237 17.86 -10.06 -7.90
N GLY A 238 17.00 -9.07 -8.07
CA GLY A 238 15.60 -9.25 -8.40
C GLY A 238 15.39 -9.74 -9.84
N VAL A 239 14.33 -10.49 -10.05
CA VAL A 239 14.03 -11.15 -11.36
C VAL A 239 12.79 -10.57 -12.04
N ILE A 240 12.00 -9.76 -11.34
CA ILE A 240 10.78 -9.12 -11.85
C ILE A 240 10.83 -7.62 -11.63
N LEU A 241 9.99 -6.87 -12.37
CA LEU A 241 9.94 -5.42 -12.33
C LEU A 241 9.82 -4.88 -10.89
N ILE A 242 8.86 -5.40 -10.13
CA ILE A 242 8.57 -4.91 -8.78
C ILE A 242 9.65 -5.23 -7.73
N ASP A 243 10.65 -6.04 -8.07
CA ASP A 243 11.83 -6.20 -7.22
C ASP A 243 12.73 -4.96 -7.24
N ARG A 244 12.57 -4.11 -8.27
CA ARG A 244 13.25 -2.81 -8.38
C ARG A 244 12.42 -1.64 -7.88
N GLU A 245 11.17 -1.89 -7.49
CA GLU A 245 10.24 -0.92 -6.89
C GLU A 245 10.04 -1.28 -5.42
N VAL A 246 10.73 -0.60 -4.53
CA VAL A 246 10.61 -0.86 -3.09
C VAL A 246 9.64 0.13 -2.47
N GLU A 247 8.58 -0.39 -1.88
CA GLU A 247 7.53 0.41 -1.25
C GLU A 247 7.85 0.69 0.22
N LEU A 248 7.63 1.92 0.66
CA LEU A 248 7.78 2.36 2.05
C LEU A 248 6.53 3.13 2.50
N PRO A 249 5.96 2.77 3.67
CA PRO A 249 6.33 1.66 4.59
C PRO A 249 6.30 0.28 3.92
N ALA A 250 7.15 -0.64 4.41
CA ALA A 250 7.28 -1.98 3.85
C ALA A 250 6.58 -3.04 4.71
N GLY A 251 6.45 -4.28 4.20
CA GLY A 251 5.97 -5.39 5.02
C GLY A 251 5.09 -6.42 4.35
N VAL A 252 5.41 -6.89 3.14
CA VAL A 252 4.61 -7.92 2.49
C VAL A 252 5.47 -8.86 1.66
N VAL A 253 5.03 -10.12 1.54
CA VAL A 253 5.47 -11.04 0.49
C VAL A 253 4.34 -11.20 -0.52
N ARG A 254 4.67 -11.19 -1.81
CA ARG A 254 3.72 -11.26 -2.93
C ARG A 254 4.18 -12.30 -3.94
N VAL A 255 3.26 -13.08 -4.47
CA VAL A 255 3.55 -14.09 -5.50
C VAL A 255 2.37 -14.35 -6.42
N ALA A 256 2.63 -14.49 -7.73
CA ALA A 256 1.71 -15.13 -8.66
C ALA A 256 1.95 -16.63 -8.61
N PRO A 257 1.00 -17.45 -8.11
CA PRO A 257 1.18 -18.89 -8.02
C PRO A 257 1.33 -19.58 -9.38
N LEU A 258 1.65 -20.86 -9.36
CA LEU A 258 1.48 -21.72 -10.54
C LEU A 258 -0.03 -21.87 -10.80
N SER A 259 -0.52 -21.31 -11.89
CA SER A 259 -1.94 -21.18 -12.18
C SER A 259 -2.65 -22.53 -12.21
N ASP A 260 -2.02 -23.56 -12.77
CA ASP A 260 -2.54 -24.95 -12.86
C ASP A 260 -2.71 -25.63 -11.49
N THR A 261 -2.18 -25.06 -10.42
CA THR A 261 -2.26 -25.57 -9.05
C THR A 261 -3.24 -24.80 -8.17
N VAL A 262 -3.84 -23.73 -8.66
CA VAL A 262 -4.79 -22.89 -7.90
C VAL A 262 -6.18 -23.52 -7.96
N GLU A 263 -6.61 -24.11 -6.84
CA GLU A 263 -7.83 -24.86 -6.72
C GLU A 263 -8.61 -24.45 -5.47
N GLY A 264 -9.94 -24.50 -5.56
CA GLY A 264 -10.81 -24.29 -4.42
C GLY A 264 -11.76 -23.11 -4.57
N THR A 265 -12.09 -22.48 -3.46
CA THR A 265 -13.11 -21.41 -3.43
C THR A 265 -12.59 -20.21 -2.65
N ILE A 266 -12.87 -19.02 -3.14
CA ILE A 266 -12.76 -17.76 -2.40
C ILE A 266 -14.16 -17.29 -2.07
N ALA A 267 -14.47 -17.11 -0.78
CA ALA A 267 -15.69 -16.48 -0.29
C ALA A 267 -15.35 -15.05 0.16
N PHE A 268 -16.01 -14.07 -0.42
CA PHE A 268 -15.71 -12.65 -0.21
C PHE A 268 -16.62 -12.06 0.88
N PRO A 269 -16.10 -11.15 1.70
CA PRO A 269 -16.94 -10.28 2.52
C PRO A 269 -17.83 -9.41 1.62
N PRO A 270 -18.89 -8.78 2.16
CA PRO A 270 -19.69 -7.81 1.43
C PRO A 270 -18.81 -6.81 0.71
N SER A 271 -18.98 -6.63 -0.59
CA SER A 271 -18.07 -5.85 -1.43
C SER A 271 -18.80 -5.24 -2.62
N GLN A 272 -18.15 -4.33 -3.30
CA GLN A 272 -18.68 -3.71 -4.51
C GLN A 272 -18.06 -4.33 -5.76
N TRP A 273 -18.88 -4.66 -6.74
CA TRP A 273 -18.47 -5.16 -8.05
C TRP A 273 -19.23 -4.39 -9.12
N ASP A 274 -18.54 -3.92 -10.14
CA ASP A 274 -19.14 -3.07 -11.16
C ASP A 274 -19.94 -1.89 -10.58
N GLY A 275 -19.42 -1.31 -9.47
CA GLY A 275 -20.08 -0.22 -8.76
C GLY A 275 -21.37 -0.60 -8.02
N LYS A 276 -21.69 -1.90 -7.88
CA LYS A 276 -22.90 -2.40 -7.21
C LYS A 276 -22.54 -3.27 -6.02
N PRO A 277 -23.35 -3.27 -4.94
CA PRO A 277 -23.15 -4.15 -3.80
C PRO A 277 -23.36 -5.61 -4.19
N VAL A 278 -22.48 -6.48 -3.69
CA VAL A 278 -22.55 -7.93 -3.86
C VAL A 278 -22.37 -8.60 -2.49
N GLU A 279 -23.24 -9.55 -2.17
CA GLU A 279 -23.25 -10.24 -0.88
C GLU A 279 -23.03 -11.74 -1.04
N ALA A 280 -22.29 -12.30 -0.08
CA ALA A 280 -21.95 -13.72 -0.01
C ALA A 280 -21.41 -14.28 -1.33
N LEU A 281 -20.61 -13.47 -2.04
CA LEU A 281 -19.98 -13.87 -3.29
C LEU A 281 -18.99 -15.02 -3.02
N LYS A 282 -19.08 -16.06 -3.84
CA LYS A 282 -18.10 -17.13 -3.91
C LYS A 282 -17.66 -17.35 -5.34
N LEU A 283 -16.34 -17.41 -5.52
CA LEU A 283 -15.72 -17.78 -6.79
C LEU A 283 -15.03 -19.13 -6.62
N ARG A 284 -15.43 -20.11 -7.44
CA ARG A 284 -14.78 -21.43 -7.48
C ARG A 284 -13.70 -21.44 -8.56
N PHE A 285 -12.50 -21.81 -8.17
CA PHE A 285 -11.31 -21.84 -9.02
C PHE A 285 -10.94 -23.27 -9.40
N GLU A 286 -10.60 -23.45 -10.67
CA GLU A 286 -9.96 -24.62 -11.24
C GLU A 286 -8.82 -24.11 -12.15
N HIS A 287 -7.61 -24.62 -11.97
CA HIS A 287 -6.43 -24.22 -12.73
C HIS A 287 -6.24 -22.70 -12.81
N GLY A 288 -6.47 -22.01 -11.71
CA GLY A 288 -6.31 -20.55 -11.61
C GLY A 288 -7.40 -19.70 -12.28
N GLN A 289 -8.46 -20.32 -12.81
CA GLN A 289 -9.59 -19.62 -13.42
C GLN A 289 -10.85 -19.76 -12.58
N ALA A 290 -11.58 -18.66 -12.39
CA ALA A 290 -12.89 -18.67 -11.73
C ALA A 290 -13.92 -19.29 -12.68
N VAL A 291 -14.25 -20.57 -12.44
CA VAL A 291 -15.18 -21.37 -13.25
C VAL A 291 -16.61 -21.35 -12.72
N GLY A 292 -16.80 -20.96 -11.46
CA GLY A 292 -18.12 -20.85 -10.82
C GLY A 292 -18.25 -19.52 -10.06
N VAL A 293 -19.40 -18.88 -10.20
CA VAL A 293 -19.75 -17.62 -9.52
C VAL A 293 -21.11 -17.84 -8.86
N THR A 294 -21.18 -17.59 -7.56
CA THR A 294 -22.45 -17.59 -6.82
C THR A 294 -22.47 -16.44 -5.83
N ALA A 295 -23.62 -15.83 -5.62
CA ALA A 295 -23.84 -14.80 -4.61
C ALA A 295 -25.31 -14.84 -4.15
N THR A 296 -25.58 -14.33 -2.94
CA THR A 296 -26.96 -14.17 -2.49
C THR A 296 -27.64 -12.95 -3.11
N SER A 297 -26.84 -11.91 -3.43
CA SER A 297 -27.29 -10.76 -4.20
C SER A 297 -26.15 -10.19 -5.06
N GLY A 298 -26.49 -9.54 -6.17
CA GLY A 298 -25.54 -8.83 -7.02
C GLY A 298 -24.65 -9.71 -7.91
N GLN A 299 -24.89 -11.02 -8.04
CA GLN A 299 -24.07 -11.93 -8.85
C GLN A 299 -23.78 -11.40 -10.26
N ALA A 300 -24.80 -10.88 -10.95
CA ALA A 300 -24.65 -10.32 -12.30
C ALA A 300 -23.63 -9.17 -12.37
N ALA A 301 -23.46 -8.39 -11.30
CA ALA A 301 -22.46 -7.33 -11.25
C ALA A 301 -21.04 -7.88 -11.20
N ALA A 302 -20.81 -8.94 -10.39
CA ALA A 302 -19.51 -9.61 -10.35
C ALA A 302 -19.16 -10.26 -11.69
N GLU A 303 -20.12 -10.91 -12.32
CA GLU A 303 -19.95 -11.51 -13.66
C GLU A 303 -19.67 -10.46 -14.71
N ALA A 304 -20.40 -9.31 -14.69
CA ALA A 304 -20.20 -8.21 -15.63
C ALA A 304 -18.82 -7.57 -15.51
N GLU A 305 -18.32 -7.35 -14.27
CA GLU A 305 -16.98 -6.81 -14.05
C GLU A 305 -15.91 -7.74 -14.61
N MET A 306 -15.98 -9.04 -14.29
CA MET A 306 -15.03 -10.03 -14.81
C MET A 306 -15.11 -10.21 -16.32
N ALA A 307 -16.29 -10.05 -16.92
CA ALA A 307 -16.50 -10.21 -18.37
C ALA A 307 -15.93 -9.05 -19.19
N ARG A 308 -15.66 -7.88 -18.59
CA ARG A 308 -15.03 -6.74 -19.30
C ARG A 308 -13.63 -7.08 -19.82
N VAL A 309 -12.93 -7.95 -19.11
CA VAL A 309 -11.58 -8.39 -19.48
C VAL A 309 -11.57 -9.93 -19.49
N PRO A 310 -12.06 -10.53 -20.59
CA PRO A 310 -12.11 -12.00 -20.69
C PRO A 310 -10.77 -12.66 -20.37
N VAL A 311 -10.80 -13.81 -19.72
CA VAL A 311 -9.65 -14.56 -19.19
C VAL A 311 -9.02 -13.85 -17.99
N THR A 312 -8.48 -12.64 -18.14
CA THR A 312 -7.81 -11.88 -17.07
C THR A 312 -8.74 -11.56 -15.92
N GLY A 313 -10.00 -11.18 -16.18
CA GLY A 313 -10.98 -10.86 -15.14
C GLY A 313 -11.35 -12.05 -14.25
N ARG A 314 -11.13 -13.29 -14.72
CA ARG A 314 -11.36 -14.53 -13.98
C ARG A 314 -10.08 -15.18 -13.47
N HIS A 315 -8.92 -14.64 -13.81
CA HIS A 315 -7.63 -15.20 -13.44
C HIS A 315 -7.25 -14.89 -11.98
N PHE A 316 -6.80 -15.89 -11.24
CA PHE A 316 -6.21 -15.70 -9.91
C PHE A 316 -4.80 -15.13 -10.07
N ARG A 317 -4.65 -13.87 -9.75
CA ARG A 317 -3.43 -13.10 -9.96
C ARG A 317 -2.37 -13.32 -8.91
N GLU A 318 -2.77 -13.22 -7.63
CA GLU A 318 -1.81 -12.98 -6.55
C GLU A 318 -2.29 -13.49 -5.20
N PHE A 319 -1.37 -14.08 -4.49
CA PHE A 319 -1.39 -14.20 -3.04
C PHE A 319 -0.40 -13.20 -2.44
N ALA A 320 -0.84 -12.43 -1.45
CA ALA A 320 0.04 -11.59 -0.65
C ALA A 320 -0.25 -11.79 0.85
N LEU A 321 0.83 -11.78 1.65
CA LEU A 321 0.75 -11.87 3.11
C LEU A 321 1.47 -10.68 3.73
N GLY A 322 0.72 -9.86 4.47
CA GLY A 322 1.24 -8.78 5.28
C GLY A 322 2.01 -9.31 6.50
N LEU A 323 3.17 -8.68 6.78
CA LEU A 323 4.13 -9.11 7.80
C LEU A 323 4.56 -7.99 8.75
N ASN A 324 4.17 -6.72 8.49
CA ASN A 324 4.58 -5.60 9.33
C ASN A 324 3.68 -5.45 10.57
N PRO A 325 4.21 -5.67 11.80
CA PRO A 325 3.39 -5.59 13.00
C PRO A 325 2.90 -4.17 13.31
N LEU A 326 3.54 -3.13 12.78
CA LEU A 326 3.13 -1.73 12.97
C LEU A 326 2.00 -1.29 12.04
N LEU A 327 1.64 -2.14 11.08
CA LEU A 327 0.53 -1.95 10.13
C LEU A 327 -0.60 -2.96 10.34
N GLU A 328 -0.61 -3.71 11.46
CA GLU A 328 -1.73 -4.60 11.78
C GLU A 328 -3.07 -3.87 11.78
N VAL A 329 -4.13 -4.62 11.46
CA VAL A 329 -5.50 -4.11 11.58
C VAL A 329 -5.76 -3.75 13.04
N PRO A 330 -6.13 -2.50 13.35
CA PRO A 330 -6.40 -2.10 14.73
C PRO A 330 -7.59 -2.86 15.32
N GLU A 331 -7.50 -3.26 16.59
CA GLU A 331 -8.60 -3.95 17.28
C GLU A 331 -9.82 -3.03 17.50
N ARG A 332 -9.56 -1.75 17.75
CA ARG A 332 -10.61 -0.73 17.91
C ARG A 332 -10.75 0.07 16.63
N ALA A 333 -11.98 0.25 16.15
CA ALA A 333 -12.30 0.93 14.90
C ALA A 333 -11.43 0.37 13.75
N PRO A 334 -11.61 -0.92 13.38
CA PRO A 334 -10.71 -1.62 12.48
C PRO A 334 -10.79 -1.09 11.05
N TRP A 335 -9.64 -1.01 10.41
CA TRP A 335 -9.42 -0.65 9.01
C TRP A 335 -8.15 -1.32 8.51
N ILE A 336 -7.95 -1.40 7.20
CA ILE A 336 -6.78 -2.05 6.62
C ILE A 336 -5.74 -0.97 6.28
N PRO A 337 -4.63 -0.88 7.04
CA PRO A 337 -3.54 0.04 6.73
C PRO A 337 -2.80 -0.37 5.46
N TYR A 338 -2.24 0.60 4.80
CA TYR A 338 -1.19 0.54 3.79
C TYR A 338 -1.19 -0.73 2.93
N TYR A 339 -2.09 -0.82 1.96
CA TYR A 339 -2.21 -1.95 1.01
C TYR A 339 -2.32 -3.35 1.62
N GLY A 340 -2.67 -3.43 2.94
CA GLY A 340 -2.75 -4.71 3.64
C GLY A 340 -1.38 -5.30 3.99
N TYR A 341 -0.34 -4.46 4.18
CA TYR A 341 1.01 -4.91 4.58
C TYR A 341 1.12 -5.26 6.06
N GLY A 342 0.05 -5.03 6.83
CA GLY A 342 -0.04 -5.38 8.24
C GLY A 342 0.01 -6.88 8.47
N ALA A 343 0.72 -7.27 9.56
CA ALA A 343 0.91 -8.68 9.92
C ALA A 343 -0.44 -9.41 10.06
N GLY A 344 -0.58 -10.53 9.34
CA GLY A 344 -1.80 -11.35 9.32
C GLY A 344 -2.84 -10.98 8.27
N VAL A 345 -2.71 -9.84 7.59
CA VAL A 345 -3.61 -9.48 6.48
C VAL A 345 -3.25 -10.32 5.25
N VAL A 346 -4.25 -10.95 4.65
CA VAL A 346 -4.11 -11.69 3.40
C VAL A 346 -4.77 -10.91 2.27
N ARG A 347 -4.09 -10.83 1.11
CA ARG A 347 -4.67 -10.31 -0.12
C ARG A 347 -4.73 -11.41 -1.17
N LEU A 348 -5.92 -11.67 -1.69
CA LEU A 348 -6.16 -12.57 -2.82
C LEU A 348 -6.67 -11.74 -3.97
N SER A 349 -5.90 -11.67 -5.04
CA SER A 349 -6.17 -10.75 -6.16
C SER A 349 -6.59 -11.49 -7.42
N LEU A 350 -7.39 -10.82 -8.25
CA LEU A 350 -7.72 -11.26 -9.60
C LEU A 350 -7.05 -10.34 -10.61
N GLY A 351 -6.71 -10.88 -11.77
CA GLY A 351 -6.31 -10.04 -12.89
C GLY A 351 -4.95 -10.33 -13.50
N ASP A 352 -4.32 -9.28 -13.99
CA ASP A 352 -3.01 -9.27 -14.66
C ASP A 352 -1.90 -9.59 -13.66
N ASP A 353 -1.15 -10.67 -13.90
CA ASP A 353 -0.07 -11.15 -13.04
C ASP A 353 1.35 -10.89 -13.60
N THR A 354 1.45 -10.14 -14.69
CA THR A 354 2.72 -9.95 -15.42
C THR A 354 3.79 -9.23 -14.60
N GLU A 355 3.41 -8.29 -13.71
CA GLU A 355 4.37 -7.62 -12.83
C GLU A 355 4.99 -8.58 -11.80
N LEU A 356 4.31 -9.69 -11.49
CA LEU A 356 4.73 -10.74 -10.57
C LEU A 356 5.43 -11.92 -11.27
N GLY A 357 5.77 -11.76 -12.56
CA GLY A 357 6.39 -12.81 -13.35
C GLY A 357 5.42 -13.86 -13.87
N GLY A 358 4.13 -13.61 -13.84
CA GLY A 358 3.11 -14.39 -14.51
C GLY A 358 3.02 -14.10 -16.01
N THR A 359 2.08 -14.73 -16.68
CA THR A 359 1.91 -14.64 -18.14
C THR A 359 0.53 -14.11 -18.57
N THR A 360 -0.36 -13.84 -17.62
CA THR A 360 -1.71 -13.35 -17.89
C THR A 360 -1.72 -11.83 -17.85
N GLY A 361 -1.73 -11.19 -19.01
CA GLY A 361 -1.81 -9.74 -19.16
C GLY A 361 -3.24 -9.26 -19.39
N GLY A 362 -3.44 -7.92 -19.43
CA GLY A 362 -4.73 -7.31 -19.75
C GLY A 362 -5.06 -6.06 -18.92
N GLY A 363 -4.16 -5.67 -18.01
CA GLY A 363 -4.25 -4.42 -17.23
C GLY A 363 -5.32 -4.39 -16.13
N TYR A 364 -6.16 -5.42 -16.00
CA TYR A 364 -7.14 -5.52 -14.92
C TYR A 364 -6.48 -6.05 -13.65
N VAL A 365 -6.67 -5.35 -12.54
CA VAL A 365 -6.23 -5.78 -11.21
C VAL A 365 -7.33 -5.50 -10.20
N ARG A 366 -7.72 -6.55 -9.45
CA ARG A 366 -8.66 -6.42 -8.36
C ARG A 366 -8.08 -7.02 -7.08
N TRP A 367 -7.83 -6.15 -6.10
CA TRP A 367 -7.39 -6.57 -4.77
C TRP A 367 -8.57 -6.88 -3.87
N ASN A 368 -8.47 -8.00 -3.14
CA ASN A 368 -9.46 -8.38 -2.13
C ASN A 368 -8.71 -8.75 -0.85
N PHE A 369 -9.11 -8.15 0.26
CA PHE A 369 -8.44 -8.27 1.55
C PHE A 369 -9.22 -9.16 2.50
N PHE A 370 -8.49 -9.98 3.26
CA PHE A 370 -9.03 -10.89 4.27
C PHE A 370 -8.27 -10.68 5.57
N THR A 371 -8.99 -10.31 6.62
CA THR A 371 -8.44 -9.96 7.93
C THR A 371 -8.70 -11.00 9.00
N ASP A 372 -9.34 -12.10 8.62
CA ASP A 372 -9.77 -13.23 9.46
C ASP A 372 -9.29 -14.58 8.90
N ALA A 373 -8.31 -14.55 7.98
CA ALA A 373 -7.83 -15.75 7.31
C ALA A 373 -6.93 -16.59 8.24
N THR A 374 -7.00 -17.92 8.01
CA THR A 374 -5.98 -18.86 8.47
C THR A 374 -5.15 -19.30 7.28
N VAL A 375 -3.83 -19.21 7.39
CA VAL A 375 -2.87 -19.52 6.33
C VAL A 375 -1.90 -20.59 6.81
N THR A 376 -1.72 -21.63 5.99
CA THR A 376 -0.66 -22.63 6.20
C THR A 376 0.27 -22.70 5.00
N PHE A 377 1.57 -22.89 5.28
CA PHE A 377 2.57 -23.24 4.30
C PHE A 377 3.03 -24.67 4.58
N GLY A 378 2.59 -25.64 3.75
CA GLY A 378 2.66 -27.05 4.09
C GLY A 378 1.86 -27.31 5.38
N ASP A 379 2.53 -27.89 6.38
CA ASP A 379 1.94 -28.20 7.70
C ASP A 379 2.13 -27.07 8.73
N GLU A 380 2.91 -26.02 8.40
CA GLU A 380 3.18 -24.90 9.32
C GLU A 380 2.06 -23.86 9.24
N VAL A 381 1.41 -23.57 10.38
CA VAL A 381 0.43 -22.48 10.48
C VAL A 381 1.18 -21.15 10.63
N TRP A 382 0.96 -20.23 9.69
CA TRP A 382 1.56 -18.90 9.69
C TRP A 382 0.62 -17.82 10.21
N VAL A 383 -0.63 -17.92 9.84
CA VAL A 383 -1.70 -17.02 10.29
C VAL A 383 -2.84 -17.86 10.82
N ARG A 384 -3.41 -17.47 11.96
CA ARG A 384 -4.63 -18.05 12.50
C ARG A 384 -5.63 -16.95 12.79
N ASP A 385 -6.79 -17.03 12.16
CA ASP A 385 -7.89 -16.07 12.35
C ASP A 385 -7.42 -14.60 12.24
N GLY A 386 -6.62 -14.31 11.20
CA GLY A 386 -6.09 -12.99 10.93
C GLY A 386 -4.89 -12.55 11.80
N LYS A 387 -4.38 -13.40 12.67
CA LYS A 387 -3.23 -13.08 13.54
C LYS A 387 -2.01 -13.93 13.17
N MET A 388 -0.85 -13.29 13.04
CA MET A 388 0.42 -14.01 12.86
C MET A 388 0.70 -14.89 14.07
N VAL A 389 1.09 -16.16 13.83
CA VAL A 389 1.47 -17.10 14.89
C VAL A 389 2.94 -17.49 14.85
N VAL A 390 3.62 -17.25 13.74
CA VAL A 390 5.09 -17.37 13.61
C VAL A 390 5.76 -16.07 14.08
N LYS A 391 6.93 -16.24 14.72
CA LYS A 391 7.73 -15.13 15.25
C LYS A 391 9.06 -15.05 14.52
#